data_b7c02d674e106cb902084cf5aefdcc1b
#
_entry.id   b7c02d674e106cb902084cf5aefdcc1b
#
_cell.length_a   1.000
_cell.length_b   1.000
_cell.length_c   1.000
_cell.angle_alpha   90.00
_cell.angle_beta   90.00
_cell.angle_gamma   90.00
#
_symmetry.space_group_name_H-M   'P 1'
#
loop_
_entity.id
_entity.type
_entity.pdbx_description
1 polymer ?
#
loop_
_entity_poly.entity_id
_entity_poly.type
_entity_poly.pdbx_seq_one_letter_code
_entity_poly.pdbx_strand_id
1 'polypeptide(L)' 'MPHNQTIEDVLTDFTASDWLKTALRGALTRDPVDAANDAEVLAQLLSKRTQPTLEANQ' A
#
# COMPACT_ATOMS: atom_id res chain seq x y z
N MET A 1 -0.30 9.66 15.00
CA MET A 1 -0.71 9.46 14.74
C MET A 1 -1.44 9.55 14.12
N PRO A 2 -1.72 9.61 13.65
CA PRO A 2 -2.42 9.67 13.17
C PRO A 2 -2.94 9.30 12.52
N HIS A 3 -3.14 9.14 12.17
CA HIS A 3 -3.56 8.69 11.80
C HIS A 3 -4.42 8.73 10.87
N ASN A 4 -5.01 9.09 10.49
CA ASN A 4 -6.03 9.24 9.61
C ASN A 4 -5.63 10.00 8.44
N GLN A 5 -4.64 9.54 7.71
CA GLN A 5 -4.28 10.12 6.46
C GLN A 5 -5.39 9.94 5.46
N THR A 6 -5.73 10.99 4.73
CA THR A 6 -6.69 10.87 3.65
C THR A 6 -5.97 10.56 2.36
N ILE A 7 -6.74 10.18 1.35
CA ILE A 7 -6.19 9.92 0.02
C ILE A 7 -5.48 11.17 -0.49
N GLU A 8 -6.10 12.31 -0.32
CA GLU A 8 -5.51 13.53 -0.81
C GLU A 8 -4.22 13.87 -0.10
N ASP A 9 -4.15 13.58 1.20
CA ASP A 9 -2.93 13.82 1.94
C ASP A 9 -1.76 13.05 1.34
N VAL A 10 -2.00 11.82 0.95
CA VAL A 10 -0.94 11.01 0.38
C VAL A 10 -0.56 11.51 -1.01
N LEU A 11 -1.56 11.82 -1.83
CA LEU A 11 -1.28 12.24 -3.19
C LEU A 11 -0.52 13.56 -3.27
N THR A 12 -0.67 14.41 -2.26
CA THR A 12 0.01 15.70 -2.25
C THR A 12 1.25 15.70 -1.38
N ASP A 13 1.56 14.58 -0.73
CA ASP A 13 2.70 14.51 0.16
C ASP A 13 3.94 14.22 -0.68
N PHE A 14 4.83 15.18 -0.80
CA PHE A 14 5.99 14.97 -1.65
C PHE A 14 6.98 13.98 -1.07
N THR A 15 6.81 13.56 0.18
CA THR A 15 7.67 12.53 0.74
C THR A 15 7.14 11.13 0.46
N ALA A 16 5.91 11.00 -0.02
CA ALA A 16 5.38 9.69 -0.39
C ALA A 16 5.97 9.29 -1.74
N SER A 17 6.22 8.01 -1.90
CA SER A 17 6.87 7.55 -3.13
C SER A 17 5.96 7.69 -4.34
N ASP A 18 6.55 7.83 -5.50
CA ASP A 18 5.79 7.85 -6.74
C ASP A 18 5.07 6.54 -6.96
N TRP A 19 5.71 5.45 -6.55
CA TRP A 19 5.10 4.13 -6.69
C TRP A 19 3.78 4.07 -5.93
N LEU A 20 3.78 4.58 -4.70
CA LEU A 20 2.58 4.57 -3.88
C LEU A 20 1.50 5.47 -4.49
N LYS A 21 1.89 6.63 -4.96
CA LYS A 21 0.92 7.56 -5.53
C LYS A 21 0.30 7.00 -6.80
N THR A 22 1.11 6.36 -7.64
CA THR A 22 0.61 5.76 -8.86
C THR A 22 -0.35 4.61 -8.55
N ALA A 23 0.02 3.79 -7.58
CA ALA A 23 -0.84 2.69 -7.18
C ALA A 23 -2.17 3.20 -6.63
N LEU A 24 -2.11 4.26 -5.84
CA LEU A 24 -3.31 4.81 -5.26
C LEU A 24 -4.23 5.39 -6.34
N ARG A 25 -3.66 6.10 -7.31
CA ARG A 25 -4.48 6.63 -8.40
C ARG A 25 -5.15 5.51 -9.17
N GLY A 26 -4.43 4.43 -9.42
CA GLY A 26 -5.02 3.28 -10.10
C GLY A 26 -6.13 2.66 -9.28
N ALA A 27 -5.93 2.58 -7.98
CA ALA A 27 -6.94 1.98 -7.12
C ALA A 27 -8.23 2.79 -7.10
N LEU A 28 -8.12 4.10 -7.27
CA LEU A 28 -9.32 4.94 -7.20
C LEU A 28 -10.27 4.73 -8.37
N THR A 29 -9.82 4.06 -9.42
CA THR A 29 -10.70 3.77 -10.54
C THR A 29 -11.37 2.42 -10.41
N ARG A 30 -11.15 1.73 -9.31
CA ARG A 30 -11.68 0.39 -9.10
C ARG A 30 -12.72 0.42 -7.99
N ASP A 31 -13.44 -0.69 -7.87
CA ASP A 31 -14.35 -0.83 -6.74
C ASP A 31 -13.58 -0.70 -5.42
N PRO A 32 -14.05 0.14 -4.49
CA PRO A 32 -13.27 0.39 -3.28
C PRO A 32 -12.99 -0.85 -2.44
N VAL A 33 -13.95 -1.74 -2.34
CA VAL A 33 -13.76 -2.94 -1.52
C VAL A 33 -12.74 -3.86 -2.17
N ASP A 34 -12.85 -4.06 -3.48
CA ASP A 34 -11.89 -4.90 -4.19
C ASP A 34 -10.49 -4.30 -4.11
N ALA A 35 -10.38 -2.98 -4.28
CA ALA A 35 -9.08 -2.34 -4.23
C ALA A 35 -8.46 -2.48 -2.86
N ALA A 36 -9.25 -2.33 -1.81
CA ALA A 36 -8.73 -2.45 -0.45
C ALA A 36 -8.28 -3.87 -0.17
N ASN A 37 -9.05 -4.85 -0.62
CA ASN A 37 -8.69 -6.24 -0.41
C ASN A 37 -7.40 -6.59 -1.13
N ASP A 38 -7.26 -6.14 -2.36
CA ASP A 38 -6.06 -6.42 -3.13
C ASP A 38 -4.85 -5.73 -2.51
N ALA A 39 -5.03 -4.51 -2.02
CA ALA A 39 -3.95 -3.80 -1.39
C ALA A 39 -3.48 -4.50 -0.13
N GLU A 40 -4.41 -5.10 0.60
CA GLU A 40 -4.05 -5.82 1.80
C GLU A 40 -3.25 -7.07 1.47
N VAL A 41 -3.64 -7.79 0.42
CA VAL A 41 -2.88 -8.94 -0.02
C VAL A 41 -1.48 -8.51 -0.44
N LEU A 42 -1.39 -7.42 -1.17
CA LEU A 42 -0.10 -6.91 -1.61
C LEU A 42 0.77 -6.55 -0.41
N ALA A 43 0.19 -5.88 0.57
CA ALA A 43 0.94 -5.49 1.75
C ALA A 43 1.48 -6.70 2.49
N GLN A 44 0.68 -7.75 2.59
CA GLN A 44 1.11 -8.96 3.27
C GLN A 44 2.25 -9.63 2.53
N LEU A 45 2.15 -9.68 1.21
CA LEU A 45 3.20 -10.31 0.42
C LEU A 45 4.51 -9.54 0.53
N LEU A 46 4.43 -8.23 0.46
CA LEU A 46 5.64 -7.42 0.55
C LEU A 46 6.23 -7.44 1.96
N SER A 47 5.38 -7.56 2.95
CA SER A 47 5.84 -7.64 4.33
C SER A 47 6.68 -8.88 4.55
N LYS A 48 6.31 -9.98 3.91
CA LYS A 48 7.08 -11.21 4.06
C LYS A 48 8.48 -11.06 3.48
N ARG A 49 8.64 -10.24 2.47
CA ARG A 49 9.96 -10.05 1.88
C ARG A 49 10.91 -9.33 2.81
N THR A 50 10.37 -8.57 3.77
CA THR A 50 11.23 -7.83 4.67
C THR A 50 11.53 -8.59 5.95
N GLN A 51 10.91 -9.74 6.15
CA GLN A 51 11.15 -10.50 7.36
C GLN A 51 12.42 -11.28 7.22
N PRO A 52 13.24 -11.18 8.21
CA PRO A 52 14.44 -11.88 8.11
C PRO A 52 14.24 -13.26 8.33
N THR A 53 13.76 -13.92 8.48
CA THR A 53 13.79 -15.11 8.88
C THR A 53 13.57 -16.08 8.42
N LEU A 54 13.40 -16.59 8.99
CA LEU A 54 13.18 -17.73 8.94
C LEU A 54 12.55 -18.10 7.86
N GLU A 55 11.93 -17.54 7.39
CA GLU A 55 11.30 -17.88 6.42
C GLU A 55 11.93 -18.05 5.37
N ALA A 56 12.83 -17.76 5.52
CA ALA A 56 13.57 -17.87 4.56
C ALA A 56 13.31 -18.92 3.83
N ASN A 57 13.01 -19.60 4.14
CA ASN A 57 12.95 -20.63 3.52
C ASN A 57 11.93 -20.65 2.72
N GLN A 58 11.55 -20.10 2.51
CA GLN A 58 10.62 -20.19 1.78
C GLN A 58 10.76 -19.79 0.70
#